data_e80071d1b1282b4dcddb22fd87a0be49
#
_entry.id   e80071d1b1282b4dcddb22fd87a0be49
#
_cell.length_a   1.000
_cell.length_b   1.000
_cell.length_c   1.000
_cell.angle_alpha   90.00
_cell.angle_beta   90.00
_cell.angle_gamma   90.00
#
_symmetry.space_group_name_H-M   'P 1'
#
loop_
_entity.id
_entity.type
_entity.pdbx_description
1 polymer ?
#
loop_
_entity_poly.entity_id
_entity_poly.type
_entity_poly.pdbx_seq_one_letter_code
_entity_poly.pdbx_strand_id
1 'polypeptide(L)'
;MKKKVAVIGAGFSGLSAAAYLAQAGYDVHVFEKHTQPGGRARQFSTTEGFRFDMGPSWYWMPDIIESFFSDFGCCTADFFELVSLNPQFEMIFNSEQIRVPESYQELKQLFEQIEPGAGMQLDRFMEAAKFKYEVGMRDFVNKPCHNWGEFLSPKIALSAFKLDLLSNFRSYVAKYFKDQRLRTLMEFPVIFLGASPKDIPALYSLMNYGGYALGTHYPKGGFFQLVLAMQQVAERQGVTFHFDHNVDALNIEKYKITSVVVNGVNHPFDLVVASADYHHIETLLAKELRNYDDDYWKSRTFAPSSLIYYLGMKSSIPNLTHHTLFFEHPLDDHIDCIYGEKKWPENPLFYVCCPSKTDPHVAPANSENLFLLMPLATAISDDDETREKYLIKMLKRLEKRTGTKNLYEQIAYKRSYCVSDFISDYNAYAGNAYGLANTLKQTAVWKPKIRNKKVHNLFYSGQLTVPGPGVPPSILSGKIVAKEAIELYRKT
;
A
#
# COMPACT_ATOMS: atom_id res chain seq x y z
N MET A 1 37.36 7.38 -1.70
CA MET A 1 36.50 6.20 -1.84
C MET A 1 35.05 6.62 -1.77
N LYS A 2 34.17 6.00 -2.56
CA LYS A 2 32.72 6.22 -2.43
C LYS A 2 32.26 5.73 -1.04
N LYS A 3 31.35 6.46 -0.40
CA LYS A 3 30.72 6.01 0.86
C LYS A 3 29.81 4.82 0.59
N LYS A 4 29.90 3.81 1.44
CA LYS A 4 29.11 2.59 1.32
C LYS A 4 27.79 2.68 2.08
N VAL A 5 26.70 2.31 1.43
CA VAL A 5 25.35 2.33 1.98
C VAL A 5 24.75 0.95 1.97
N ALA A 6 24.27 0.48 3.12
CA ALA A 6 23.39 -0.69 3.21
C ALA A 6 21.92 -0.24 3.19
N VAL A 7 21.14 -0.83 2.31
CA VAL A 7 19.68 -0.73 2.31
C VAL A 7 19.11 -2.07 2.76
N ILE A 8 18.34 -2.09 3.85
CA ILE A 8 17.76 -3.32 4.42
C ILE A 8 16.32 -3.46 3.94
N GLY A 9 16.08 -4.39 3.03
CA GLY A 9 14.79 -4.66 2.41
C GLY A 9 14.66 -4.06 1.00
N ALA A 10 14.24 -4.89 0.04
CA ALA A 10 14.03 -4.56 -1.36
C ALA A 10 12.55 -4.31 -1.71
N GLY A 11 11.75 -3.75 -0.78
CA GLY A 11 10.41 -3.23 -1.06
C GLY A 11 10.47 -1.91 -1.82
N PHE A 12 9.32 -1.34 -2.22
CA PHE A 12 9.27 -0.08 -2.99
C PHE A 12 10.10 1.06 -2.38
N SER A 13 10.07 1.21 -1.06
CA SER A 13 10.85 2.27 -0.40
C SER A 13 12.35 2.01 -0.45
N GLY A 14 12.78 0.74 -0.31
CA GLY A 14 14.18 0.35 -0.41
C GLY A 14 14.71 0.50 -1.82
N LEU A 15 13.96 0.04 -2.83
CA LEU A 15 14.30 0.20 -4.25
C LEU A 15 14.45 1.70 -4.61
N SER A 16 13.49 2.51 -4.18
CA SER A 16 13.52 3.97 -4.39
C SER A 16 14.73 4.60 -3.70
N ALA A 17 14.94 4.35 -2.40
CA ALA A 17 16.08 4.91 -1.67
C ALA A 17 17.43 4.50 -2.29
N ALA A 18 17.57 3.23 -2.66
CA ALA A 18 18.78 2.70 -3.29
C ALA A 18 19.10 3.41 -4.61
N ALA A 19 18.08 3.57 -5.49
CA ALA A 19 18.25 4.23 -6.77
C ALA A 19 18.72 5.69 -6.61
N TYR A 20 18.07 6.50 -5.75
CA TYR A 20 18.46 7.90 -5.53
C TYR A 20 19.82 8.04 -4.86
N LEU A 21 20.19 7.15 -3.92
CA LEU A 21 21.51 7.19 -3.28
C LEU A 21 22.61 6.81 -4.28
N ALA A 22 22.40 5.81 -5.13
CA ALA A 22 23.35 5.43 -6.15
C ALA A 22 23.52 6.54 -7.22
N GLN A 23 22.42 7.18 -7.66
CA GLN A 23 22.45 8.35 -8.54
C GLN A 23 23.30 9.50 -7.94
N ALA A 24 23.26 9.66 -6.61
CA ALA A 24 24.07 10.65 -5.90
C ALA A 24 25.55 10.24 -5.72
N GLY A 25 25.95 9.07 -6.23
CA GLY A 25 27.35 8.62 -6.27
C GLY A 25 27.77 7.72 -5.10
N TYR A 26 26.86 7.24 -4.28
CA TYR A 26 27.15 6.29 -3.22
C TYR A 26 27.37 4.86 -3.78
N ASP A 27 28.11 4.02 -3.05
CA ASP A 27 28.24 2.58 -3.29
C ASP A 27 27.13 1.86 -2.50
N VAL A 28 26.06 1.44 -3.19
CA VAL A 28 24.81 1.00 -2.56
C VAL A 28 24.61 -0.51 -2.68
N HIS A 29 24.42 -1.18 -1.55
CA HIS A 29 24.12 -2.59 -1.43
C HIS A 29 22.75 -2.79 -0.78
N VAL A 30 21.84 -3.49 -1.46
CA VAL A 30 20.52 -3.85 -0.95
C VAL A 30 20.52 -5.29 -0.46
N PHE A 31 20.13 -5.50 0.79
CA PHE A 31 19.99 -6.84 1.39
C PHE A 31 18.51 -7.18 1.52
N GLU A 32 18.09 -8.27 0.90
CA GLU A 32 16.72 -8.78 0.95
C GLU A 32 16.73 -10.23 1.43
N LYS A 33 15.89 -10.52 2.44
CA LYS A 33 15.82 -11.87 3.02
C LYS A 33 15.19 -12.91 2.10
N HIS A 34 14.39 -12.45 1.12
CA HIS A 34 13.74 -13.33 0.15
C HIS A 34 14.56 -13.47 -1.14
N THR A 35 14.19 -14.47 -1.96
CA THR A 35 14.81 -14.76 -3.28
C THR A 35 14.52 -13.72 -4.35
N GLN A 36 13.60 -12.77 -4.09
CA GLN A 36 13.14 -11.75 -5.04
C GLN A 36 12.83 -10.42 -4.33
N PRO A 37 12.92 -9.28 -5.05
CA PRO A 37 12.53 -7.99 -4.52
C PRO A 37 11.00 -7.85 -4.40
N GLY A 38 10.56 -6.71 -3.89
CA GLY A 38 9.16 -6.29 -3.90
C GLY A 38 8.52 -6.28 -2.52
N GLY A 39 9.10 -6.93 -1.51
CA GLY A 39 8.49 -7.01 -0.20
C GLY A 39 7.06 -7.56 -0.29
N ARG A 40 6.05 -6.73 0.05
CA ARG A 40 4.63 -7.12 -0.06
C ARG A 40 4.11 -7.20 -1.50
N ALA A 41 4.84 -6.67 -2.48
CA ALA A 41 4.50 -6.73 -3.91
C ALA A 41 5.25 -7.83 -4.65
N ARG A 42 5.67 -8.88 -3.95
CA ARG A 42 6.23 -10.09 -4.57
C ARG A 42 5.19 -10.81 -5.42
N GLN A 43 5.64 -11.67 -6.30
CA GLN A 43 4.81 -12.50 -7.16
C GLN A 43 5.27 -13.96 -7.08
N PHE A 44 4.38 -14.91 -7.23
CA PHE A 44 4.73 -16.31 -7.40
C PHE A 44 3.95 -16.95 -8.54
N SER A 45 4.53 -17.98 -9.13
CA SER A 45 3.90 -18.83 -10.12
C SER A 45 3.73 -20.24 -9.57
N THR A 46 2.68 -20.91 -9.99
CA THR A 46 2.38 -22.28 -9.58
C THR A 46 2.74 -23.26 -10.69
N THR A 47 2.88 -24.54 -10.34
CA THR A 47 3.15 -25.64 -11.30
C THR A 47 2.00 -25.82 -12.29
N GLU A 48 0.78 -25.43 -11.89
CA GLU A 48 -0.42 -25.45 -12.73
C GLU A 48 -0.46 -24.31 -13.75
N GLY A 49 0.49 -23.35 -13.69
CA GLY A 49 0.62 -22.23 -14.62
C GLY A 49 -0.12 -20.95 -14.21
N PHE A 50 -0.60 -20.85 -12.97
CA PHE A 50 -1.14 -19.61 -12.45
C PHE A 50 -0.04 -18.67 -11.94
N ARG A 51 -0.26 -17.36 -12.08
CA ARG A 51 0.61 -16.31 -11.56
C ARG A 51 -0.19 -15.41 -10.62
N PHE A 52 0.39 -15.11 -9.44
CA PHE A 52 -0.27 -14.32 -8.40
C PHE A 52 0.65 -13.22 -7.87
N ASP A 53 0.20 -11.97 -7.94
CA ASP A 53 0.76 -10.90 -7.12
C ASP A 53 0.35 -11.08 -5.66
N MET A 54 1.27 -10.90 -4.71
CA MET A 54 1.03 -11.26 -3.30
C MET A 54 0.32 -10.15 -2.50
N GLY A 55 0.17 -8.94 -3.04
CA GLY A 55 -0.43 -7.86 -2.26
C GLY A 55 -1.08 -6.76 -3.09
N PRO A 56 -0.37 -5.69 -3.48
CA PRO A 56 -0.99 -4.58 -4.18
C PRO A 56 -1.56 -5.02 -5.53
N SER A 57 -2.79 -4.57 -5.81
CA SER A 57 -3.51 -4.87 -7.05
C SER A 57 -4.13 -3.63 -7.71
N TRP A 58 -4.19 -2.50 -6.96
CA TRP A 58 -4.74 -1.24 -7.44
C TRP A 58 -3.63 -0.30 -7.87
N TYR A 59 -3.46 -0.09 -9.19
CA TYR A 59 -2.51 0.87 -9.72
C TYR A 59 -3.19 2.23 -9.87
N TRP A 60 -3.11 3.02 -8.81
CA TRP A 60 -3.61 4.38 -8.71
C TRP A 60 -2.46 5.40 -8.65
N MET A 61 -2.75 6.67 -8.93
CA MET A 61 -1.76 7.76 -8.92
C MET A 61 -0.58 7.49 -9.86
N PRO A 62 -0.85 7.19 -11.15
CA PRO A 62 0.20 6.84 -12.12
C PRO A 62 1.23 7.95 -12.30
N ASP A 63 0.85 9.21 -12.12
CA ASP A 63 1.72 10.39 -12.18
C ASP A 63 2.84 10.37 -11.13
N ILE A 64 2.56 9.88 -9.91
CA ILE A 64 3.57 9.75 -8.87
C ILE A 64 4.58 8.66 -9.21
N ILE A 65 4.07 7.52 -9.70
CA ILE A 65 4.92 6.41 -10.11
C ILE A 65 5.78 6.86 -11.31
N GLU A 66 5.19 7.51 -12.30
CA GLU A 66 5.88 8.05 -13.46
C GLU A 66 6.96 9.07 -13.05
N SER A 67 6.72 9.88 -12.01
CA SER A 67 7.72 10.83 -11.54
C SER A 67 9.00 10.18 -11.04
N PHE A 68 8.91 8.96 -10.48
CA PHE A 68 10.11 8.20 -10.10
C PHE A 68 10.94 7.86 -11.34
N PHE A 69 10.34 7.31 -12.40
CA PHE A 69 11.05 6.94 -13.61
C PHE A 69 11.63 8.17 -14.31
N SER A 70 10.87 9.27 -14.37
CA SER A 70 11.30 10.54 -14.96
C SER A 70 12.55 11.13 -14.27
N ASP A 71 12.69 10.99 -12.95
CA ASP A 71 13.88 11.41 -12.21
C ASP A 71 15.16 10.66 -12.64
N PHE A 72 15.02 9.51 -13.30
CA PHE A 72 16.11 8.70 -13.86
C PHE A 72 16.19 8.73 -15.38
N GLY A 73 15.44 9.63 -16.05
CA GLY A 73 15.47 9.83 -17.49
C GLY A 73 14.79 8.73 -18.30
N CYS A 74 13.81 8.02 -17.71
CA CYS A 74 13.01 7.00 -18.37
C CYS A 74 11.52 7.16 -18.01
N CYS A 75 10.65 6.31 -18.55
CA CYS A 75 9.23 6.29 -18.26
C CYS A 75 8.77 4.85 -17.98
N THR A 76 7.59 4.69 -17.39
CA THR A 76 7.03 3.36 -17.08
C THR A 76 6.84 2.51 -18.34
N ALA A 77 6.50 3.15 -19.47
CA ALA A 77 6.31 2.47 -20.76
C ALA A 77 7.60 1.83 -21.34
N ASP A 78 8.78 2.23 -20.85
CA ASP A 78 10.06 1.59 -21.21
C ASP A 78 10.21 0.19 -20.61
N PHE A 79 9.35 -0.18 -19.64
CA PHE A 79 9.48 -1.42 -18.87
C PHE A 79 8.26 -2.33 -18.95
N PHE A 80 7.04 -1.78 -18.98
CA PHE A 80 5.81 -2.57 -19.02
C PHE A 80 4.67 -1.79 -19.65
N GLU A 81 3.70 -2.53 -20.19
CA GLU A 81 2.44 -1.98 -20.70
C GLU A 81 1.47 -1.74 -19.54
N LEU A 82 0.93 -0.52 -19.45
CA LEU A 82 -0.08 -0.15 -18.47
C LEU A 82 -1.45 -0.11 -19.13
N VAL A 83 -2.36 -0.99 -18.70
CA VAL A 83 -3.72 -1.14 -19.23
C VAL A 83 -4.70 -0.38 -18.35
N SER A 84 -5.50 0.51 -18.93
CA SER A 84 -6.61 1.15 -18.25
C SER A 84 -7.78 0.18 -18.09
N LEU A 85 -8.41 0.14 -16.93
CA LEU A 85 -9.49 -0.79 -16.63
C LEU A 85 -10.86 -0.16 -16.86
N ASN A 86 -11.70 -0.85 -17.68
CA ASN A 86 -13.11 -0.49 -17.86
C ASN A 86 -14.01 -1.75 -17.72
N PRO A 87 -14.89 -1.83 -16.71
CA PRO A 87 -15.02 -0.86 -15.61
C PRO A 87 -13.78 -0.80 -14.74
N GLN A 88 -13.54 0.34 -14.10
CA GLN A 88 -12.45 0.50 -13.12
C GLN A 88 -12.59 -0.53 -12.00
N PHE A 89 -13.81 -0.72 -11.52
CA PHE A 89 -14.20 -1.76 -10.57
C PHE A 89 -15.72 -1.89 -10.51
N GLU A 90 -16.18 -2.96 -9.89
CA GLU A 90 -17.58 -3.19 -9.57
C GLU A 90 -17.78 -3.26 -8.07
N MET A 91 -18.83 -2.64 -7.55
CA MET A 91 -19.23 -2.75 -6.15
C MET A 91 -20.61 -3.41 -6.05
N ILE A 92 -20.67 -4.49 -5.28
CA ILE A 92 -21.88 -5.29 -5.06
C ILE A 92 -22.54 -4.84 -3.77
N PHE A 93 -23.79 -4.42 -3.87
CA PHE A 93 -24.69 -4.15 -2.75
C PHE A 93 -25.74 -5.28 -2.65
N ASN A 94 -26.57 -5.25 -1.61
CA ASN A 94 -27.55 -6.34 -1.37
C ASN A 94 -28.45 -6.68 -2.57
N SER A 95 -28.99 -5.64 -3.24
CA SER A 95 -29.99 -5.81 -4.31
C SER A 95 -29.48 -5.39 -5.68
N GLU A 96 -28.30 -4.81 -5.76
CA GLU A 96 -27.78 -4.21 -6.98
C GLU A 96 -26.27 -4.15 -7.04
N GLN A 97 -25.76 -3.84 -8.20
CA GLN A 97 -24.35 -3.64 -8.45
C GLN A 97 -24.13 -2.29 -9.12
N ILE A 98 -23.01 -1.69 -8.81
CA ILE A 98 -22.56 -0.46 -9.45
C ILE A 98 -21.23 -0.73 -10.12
N ARG A 99 -21.18 -0.56 -11.44
CA ARG A 99 -19.95 -0.60 -12.22
C ARG A 99 -19.43 0.81 -12.40
N VAL A 100 -18.24 1.04 -11.90
CA VAL A 100 -17.57 2.35 -12.01
C VAL A 100 -16.86 2.40 -13.36
N PRO A 101 -17.32 3.25 -14.29
CA PRO A 101 -16.74 3.34 -15.63
C PRO A 101 -15.37 4.03 -15.59
N GLU A 102 -14.58 3.83 -16.64
CA GLU A 102 -13.29 4.53 -16.83
C GLU A 102 -13.52 6.03 -17.08
N SER A 103 -14.50 6.36 -17.93
CA SER A 103 -14.82 7.74 -18.31
C SER A 103 -15.42 8.53 -17.15
N TYR A 104 -14.83 9.69 -16.83
CA TYR A 104 -15.37 10.61 -15.83
C TYR A 104 -16.78 11.11 -16.20
N GLN A 105 -17.08 11.32 -17.48
CA GLN A 105 -18.40 11.74 -17.92
C GLN A 105 -19.45 10.66 -17.69
N GLU A 106 -19.13 9.41 -17.95
CA GLU A 106 -20.01 8.28 -17.65
C GLU A 106 -20.19 8.10 -16.14
N LEU A 107 -19.13 8.28 -15.35
CA LEU A 107 -19.21 8.28 -13.88
C LEU A 107 -20.17 9.37 -13.37
N LYS A 108 -20.08 10.57 -13.93
CA LYS A 108 -20.98 11.67 -13.60
C LYS A 108 -22.45 11.36 -13.96
N GLN A 109 -22.69 10.75 -15.11
CA GLN A 109 -24.01 10.28 -15.51
C GLN A 109 -24.55 9.19 -14.58
N LEU A 110 -23.71 8.25 -14.18
CA LEU A 110 -24.04 7.21 -13.21
C LEU A 110 -24.48 7.81 -11.87
N PHE A 111 -23.76 8.82 -11.37
CA PHE A 111 -24.12 9.52 -10.13
C PHE A 111 -25.45 10.23 -10.26
N GLU A 112 -25.69 10.92 -11.38
CA GLU A 112 -26.97 11.61 -11.66
C GLU A 112 -28.16 10.64 -11.76
N GLN A 113 -27.94 9.43 -12.31
CA GLN A 113 -28.97 8.37 -12.38
C GLN A 113 -29.34 7.81 -11.00
N ILE A 114 -28.36 7.70 -10.09
CA ILE A 114 -28.56 7.16 -8.74
C ILE A 114 -29.26 8.21 -7.84
N GLU A 115 -28.80 9.46 -7.93
CA GLU A 115 -29.34 10.57 -7.13
C GLU A 115 -29.40 11.84 -8.00
N PRO A 116 -30.61 12.38 -8.28
CA PRO A 116 -30.75 13.60 -9.05
C PRO A 116 -29.96 14.77 -8.45
N GLY A 117 -29.14 15.42 -9.28
CA GLY A 117 -28.21 16.49 -8.87
C GLY A 117 -26.85 16.02 -8.40
N ALA A 118 -26.63 14.71 -8.20
CA ALA A 118 -25.35 14.18 -7.72
C ALA A 118 -24.22 14.34 -8.75
N GLY A 119 -24.52 14.40 -10.04
CA GLY A 119 -23.50 14.65 -11.06
C GLY A 119 -22.82 16.01 -10.90
N MET A 120 -23.58 17.06 -10.56
CA MET A 120 -23.01 18.39 -10.27
C MET A 120 -22.27 18.40 -8.93
N GLN A 121 -22.75 17.66 -7.93
CA GLN A 121 -22.06 17.54 -6.64
C GLN A 121 -20.74 16.78 -6.78
N LEU A 122 -20.69 15.78 -7.67
CA LEU A 122 -19.45 15.07 -8.01
C LEU A 122 -18.41 16.02 -8.59
N ASP A 123 -18.79 16.90 -9.54
CA ASP A 123 -17.87 17.91 -10.08
C ASP A 123 -17.25 18.77 -8.98
N ARG A 124 -18.10 19.29 -8.07
CA ARG A 124 -17.65 20.13 -6.94
C ARG A 124 -16.73 19.38 -5.98
N PHE A 125 -17.09 18.13 -5.66
CA PHE A 125 -16.27 17.27 -4.82
C PHE A 125 -14.90 17.00 -5.46
N MET A 126 -14.89 16.65 -6.75
CA MET A 126 -13.67 16.29 -7.48
C MET A 126 -12.76 17.49 -7.74
N GLU A 127 -13.30 18.68 -7.94
CA GLU A 127 -12.51 19.92 -8.01
C GLU A 127 -11.79 20.20 -6.68
N ALA A 128 -12.51 20.07 -5.56
CA ALA A 128 -11.88 20.20 -4.23
C ALA A 128 -10.87 19.08 -3.95
N ALA A 129 -11.14 17.85 -4.38
CA ALA A 129 -10.24 16.71 -4.26
C ALA A 129 -8.98 16.89 -5.10
N LYS A 130 -9.10 17.41 -6.33
CA LYS A 130 -7.97 17.78 -7.20
C LYS A 130 -7.07 18.80 -6.53
N PHE A 131 -7.65 19.89 -6.00
CA PHE A 131 -6.88 20.90 -5.27
C PHE A 131 -6.09 20.29 -4.11
N LYS A 132 -6.74 19.42 -3.30
CA LYS A 132 -6.08 18.73 -2.18
C LYS A 132 -4.98 17.79 -2.65
N TYR A 133 -5.19 17.12 -3.79
CA TYR A 133 -4.19 16.25 -4.41
C TYR A 133 -2.96 17.06 -4.83
N GLU A 134 -3.13 18.10 -5.63
CA GLU A 134 -2.04 18.93 -6.13
C GLU A 134 -1.25 19.61 -5.00
N VAL A 135 -1.95 20.21 -4.03
CA VAL A 135 -1.33 20.84 -2.87
C VAL A 135 -0.70 19.79 -1.94
N GLY A 136 -1.40 18.69 -1.70
CA GLY A 136 -0.91 17.59 -0.87
C GLY A 136 0.39 17.02 -1.41
N MET A 137 0.43 16.71 -2.70
CA MET A 137 1.62 16.14 -3.36
C MET A 137 2.78 17.13 -3.43
N ARG A 138 2.52 18.40 -3.74
CA ARG A 138 3.57 19.40 -3.86
C ARG A 138 4.14 19.84 -2.51
N ASP A 139 3.28 20.14 -1.53
CA ASP A 139 3.66 20.92 -0.35
C ASP A 139 3.75 20.07 0.94
N PHE A 140 3.18 18.86 0.97
CA PHE A 140 3.11 18.05 2.18
C PHE A 140 3.80 16.68 2.06
N VAL A 141 3.51 15.93 1.01
CA VAL A 141 3.89 14.52 0.91
C VAL A 141 5.39 14.33 0.72
N ASN A 142 6.09 15.29 0.14
CA ASN A 142 7.55 15.26 -0.10
C ASN A 142 8.40 15.79 1.07
N LYS A 143 7.80 15.98 2.26
CA LYS A 143 8.51 16.51 3.43
C LYS A 143 8.90 15.44 4.43
N PRO A 144 10.07 15.59 5.09
CA PRO A 144 10.54 14.64 6.11
C PRO A 144 9.73 14.70 7.40
N CYS A 145 8.93 15.76 7.62
CA CYS A 145 8.06 15.97 8.79
C CYS A 145 8.80 15.87 10.13
N HIS A 146 9.97 16.51 10.23
CA HIS A 146 10.73 16.55 11.49
C HIS A 146 10.01 17.37 12.55
N ASN A 147 9.43 18.52 12.16
CA ASN A 147 8.75 19.45 13.07
C ASN A 147 7.69 20.29 12.32
N TRP A 148 6.86 20.98 13.08
CA TRP A 148 5.82 21.86 12.53
C TRP A 148 6.33 23.05 11.74
N GLY A 149 7.58 23.48 11.97
CA GLY A 149 8.21 24.60 11.24
C GLY A 149 8.25 24.40 9.73
N GLU A 150 8.31 23.14 9.28
CA GLU A 150 8.27 22.81 7.84
C GLU A 150 6.95 23.22 7.17
N PHE A 151 5.89 23.44 7.95
CA PHE A 151 4.55 23.78 7.49
C PHE A 151 4.17 25.24 7.76
N LEU A 152 5.06 26.04 8.37
CA LEU A 152 4.80 27.43 8.76
C LEU A 152 5.05 28.45 7.63
N SER A 153 4.93 28.07 6.35
CA SER A 153 4.96 29.07 5.29
C SER A 153 3.58 29.75 5.14
N PRO A 154 3.51 31.07 4.85
CA PRO A 154 2.23 31.76 4.64
C PRO A 154 1.37 31.10 3.56
N LYS A 155 2.00 30.55 2.53
CA LYS A 155 1.35 29.84 1.43
C LYS A 155 0.67 28.55 1.91
N ILE A 156 1.33 27.79 2.78
CA ILE A 156 0.80 26.56 3.37
C ILE A 156 -0.32 26.88 4.36
N ALA A 157 -0.13 27.91 5.21
CA ALA A 157 -1.15 28.34 6.16
C ALA A 157 -2.45 28.74 5.47
N LEU A 158 -2.38 29.49 4.37
CA LEU A 158 -3.57 29.84 3.55
C LEU A 158 -4.23 28.63 2.90
N SER A 159 -3.42 27.66 2.46
CA SER A 159 -3.93 26.40 1.88
C SER A 159 -4.58 25.51 2.93
N ALA A 160 -4.10 25.52 4.18
CA ALA A 160 -4.58 24.65 5.25
C ALA A 160 -6.08 24.78 5.52
N PHE A 161 -6.66 25.98 5.39
CA PHE A 161 -8.11 26.20 5.51
C PHE A 161 -8.93 25.48 4.42
N LYS A 162 -8.36 25.29 3.21
CA LYS A 162 -9.00 24.60 2.09
C LYS A 162 -8.74 23.09 2.08
N LEU A 163 -7.89 22.60 2.99
CA LEU A 163 -7.53 21.18 3.07
C LEU A 163 -8.48 20.37 3.96
N ASP A 164 -9.45 21.02 4.61
CA ASP A 164 -10.44 20.36 5.48
C ASP A 164 -9.82 19.40 6.53
N LEU A 165 -8.69 19.79 7.12
CA LEU A 165 -7.92 18.95 8.05
C LEU A 165 -8.70 18.60 9.32
N LEU A 166 -9.62 19.47 9.76
CA LEU A 166 -10.39 19.31 10.99
C LEU A 166 -11.75 18.60 10.77
N SER A 167 -12.17 18.42 9.53
CA SER A 167 -13.40 17.70 9.19
C SER A 167 -13.08 16.21 8.99
N ASN A 168 -13.92 15.31 9.53
CA ASN A 168 -13.78 13.90 9.19
C ASN A 168 -14.34 13.64 7.79
N PHE A 169 -13.82 12.60 7.14
CA PHE A 169 -14.11 12.29 5.74
C PHE A 169 -15.59 11.94 5.51
N ARG A 170 -16.20 11.15 6.40
CA ARG A 170 -17.62 10.78 6.30
C ARG A 170 -18.55 11.99 6.31
N SER A 171 -18.36 12.89 7.28
CA SER A 171 -19.15 14.12 7.35
C SER A 171 -18.93 15.01 6.13
N TYR A 172 -17.74 14.98 5.56
CA TYR A 172 -17.41 15.70 4.34
C TYR A 172 -18.16 15.14 3.12
N VAL A 173 -18.12 13.82 2.90
CA VAL A 173 -18.85 13.13 1.82
C VAL A 173 -20.35 13.38 1.93
N ALA A 174 -20.91 13.34 3.16
CA ALA A 174 -22.34 13.55 3.41
C ALA A 174 -22.84 14.95 3.07
N LYS A 175 -21.96 15.96 2.88
CA LYS A 175 -22.34 17.30 2.39
C LYS A 175 -22.70 17.28 0.90
N TYR A 176 -22.18 16.34 0.14
CA TYR A 176 -22.35 16.26 -1.31
C TYR A 176 -23.40 15.23 -1.74
N PHE A 177 -23.47 14.08 -1.05
CA PHE A 177 -24.30 12.93 -1.44
C PHE A 177 -25.22 12.49 -0.31
N LYS A 178 -26.47 12.15 -0.66
CA LYS A 178 -27.50 11.64 0.27
C LYS A 178 -27.64 10.13 0.15
N ASP A 179 -27.58 9.60 -1.07
CA ASP A 179 -27.69 8.17 -1.32
C ASP A 179 -26.53 7.40 -0.68
N GLN A 180 -26.85 6.35 0.09
CA GLN A 180 -25.86 5.60 0.86
C GLN A 180 -24.85 4.87 -0.04
N ARG A 181 -25.27 4.44 -1.25
CA ARG A 181 -24.38 3.77 -2.21
C ARG A 181 -23.32 4.73 -2.71
N LEU A 182 -23.71 5.97 -3.08
CA LEU A 182 -22.77 7.01 -3.49
C LEU A 182 -21.82 7.39 -2.37
N ARG A 183 -22.32 7.48 -1.13
CA ARG A 183 -21.45 7.69 0.05
C ARG A 183 -20.43 6.56 0.20
N THR A 184 -20.88 5.31 0.10
CA THR A 184 -20.00 4.15 0.21
C THR A 184 -18.95 4.12 -0.90
N LEU A 185 -19.34 4.42 -2.15
CA LEU A 185 -18.39 4.57 -3.27
C LEU A 185 -17.34 5.64 -2.97
N MET A 186 -17.74 6.79 -2.41
CA MET A 186 -16.80 7.86 -2.12
C MET A 186 -15.96 7.60 -0.86
N GLU A 187 -16.48 6.86 0.12
CA GLU A 187 -15.77 6.48 1.35
C GLU A 187 -14.77 5.33 1.13
N PHE A 188 -15.04 4.44 0.18
CA PHE A 188 -14.23 3.26 -0.09
C PHE A 188 -12.72 3.55 -0.28
N PRO A 189 -12.27 4.55 -1.07
CA PRO A 189 -10.84 4.77 -1.31
C PRO A 189 -10.01 5.03 -0.06
N VAL A 190 -10.61 5.60 0.99
CA VAL A 190 -9.85 5.90 2.23
C VAL A 190 -9.64 4.67 3.11
N ILE A 191 -10.33 3.56 2.86
CA ILE A 191 -10.11 2.29 3.57
C ILE A 191 -8.68 1.79 3.32
N PHE A 192 -8.14 2.03 2.13
CA PHE A 192 -6.75 1.71 1.80
C PHE A 192 -5.71 2.48 2.63
N LEU A 193 -6.12 3.59 3.26
CA LEU A 193 -5.28 4.34 4.19
C LEU A 193 -5.29 3.76 5.61
N GLY A 194 -6.04 2.66 5.79
CA GLY A 194 -6.07 1.90 7.02
C GLY A 194 -6.73 2.62 8.19
N ALA A 195 -7.77 3.43 7.93
CA ALA A 195 -8.54 4.08 8.99
C ALA A 195 -10.03 4.16 8.61
N SER A 196 -10.89 4.29 9.64
CA SER A 196 -12.31 4.52 9.43
C SER A 196 -12.57 5.88 8.76
N PRO A 197 -13.55 5.99 7.84
CA PRO A 197 -13.97 7.28 7.30
C PRO A 197 -14.42 8.30 8.36
N LYS A 198 -14.76 7.84 9.57
CA LYS A 198 -15.09 8.70 10.73
C LYS A 198 -13.85 9.32 11.38
N ASP A 199 -12.69 8.66 11.27
CA ASP A 199 -11.46 9.02 12.00
C ASP A 199 -10.39 9.64 11.11
N ILE A 200 -10.59 9.60 9.78
CA ILE A 200 -9.64 10.14 8.81
C ILE A 200 -10.04 11.57 8.41
N PRO A 201 -9.07 12.52 8.29
CA PRO A 201 -9.34 13.86 7.80
C PRO A 201 -9.89 13.91 6.38
N ALA A 202 -10.75 14.88 6.09
CA ALA A 202 -11.32 15.10 4.76
C ALA A 202 -10.27 15.54 3.70
N LEU A 203 -9.06 15.90 4.11
CA LEU A 203 -7.90 16.02 3.24
C LEU A 203 -7.77 14.80 2.33
N TYR A 204 -8.02 13.60 2.86
CA TYR A 204 -7.84 12.34 2.14
C TYR A 204 -8.86 12.09 1.03
N SER A 205 -9.79 13.05 0.75
CA SER A 205 -10.56 13.07 -0.50
C SER A 205 -9.66 13.15 -1.74
N LEU A 206 -8.40 13.55 -1.57
CA LEU A 206 -7.37 13.43 -2.61
C LEU A 206 -7.27 12.02 -3.22
N MET A 207 -7.58 10.96 -2.44
CA MET A 207 -7.61 9.58 -2.93
C MET A 207 -8.69 9.35 -3.99
N ASN A 208 -9.83 10.04 -3.87
CA ASN A 208 -10.89 9.97 -4.87
C ASN A 208 -10.43 10.56 -6.21
N TYR A 209 -9.67 11.67 -6.18
CA TYR A 209 -9.08 12.21 -7.39
C TYR A 209 -8.05 11.24 -8.00
N GLY A 210 -7.14 10.73 -7.16
CA GLY A 210 -6.11 9.77 -7.59
C GLY A 210 -6.65 8.44 -8.14
N GLY A 211 -7.83 8.01 -7.68
CA GLY A 211 -8.50 6.81 -8.17
C GLY A 211 -9.46 7.11 -9.33
N TYR A 212 -10.51 7.90 -9.09
CA TYR A 212 -11.59 8.07 -10.07
C TYR A 212 -11.23 8.98 -11.25
N ALA A 213 -10.41 10.03 -11.05
CA ALA A 213 -10.07 10.96 -12.12
C ALA A 213 -8.80 10.56 -12.88
N LEU A 214 -7.80 9.99 -12.21
CA LEU A 214 -6.58 9.52 -12.85
C LEU A 214 -6.70 8.06 -13.33
N GLY A 215 -7.81 7.40 -13.01
CA GLY A 215 -8.14 6.06 -13.46
C GLY A 215 -7.50 4.94 -12.64
N THR A 216 -8.03 3.75 -12.84
CA THR A 216 -7.52 2.49 -12.28
C THR A 216 -6.84 1.71 -13.39
N HIS A 217 -5.61 1.30 -13.17
CA HIS A 217 -4.80 0.64 -14.18
C HIS A 217 -4.29 -0.72 -13.70
N TYR A 218 -3.80 -1.50 -14.66
CA TYR A 218 -3.17 -2.79 -14.42
C TYR A 218 -1.87 -2.89 -15.24
N PRO A 219 -0.73 -3.12 -14.62
CA PRO A 219 0.52 -3.40 -15.35
C PRO A 219 0.47 -4.83 -15.88
N LYS A 220 0.54 -5.00 -17.20
CA LYS A 220 0.44 -6.30 -17.88
C LYS A 220 1.57 -7.23 -17.41
N GLY A 221 1.23 -8.43 -17.01
CA GLY A 221 2.13 -9.37 -16.33
C GLY A 221 2.08 -9.30 -14.80
N GLY A 222 1.26 -8.41 -14.23
CA GLY A 222 1.05 -8.25 -12.80
C GLY A 222 1.77 -7.05 -12.20
N PHE A 223 1.42 -6.73 -10.97
CA PHE A 223 1.97 -5.57 -10.24
C PHE A 223 3.48 -5.69 -9.98
N PHE A 224 4.00 -6.92 -9.99
CA PHE A 224 5.43 -7.20 -9.84
C PHE A 224 6.28 -6.60 -10.98
N GLN A 225 5.69 -6.31 -12.14
CA GLN A 225 6.41 -5.63 -13.24
C GLN A 225 6.93 -4.25 -12.81
N LEU A 226 6.17 -3.53 -11.98
CA LEU A 226 6.65 -2.26 -11.39
C LEU A 226 7.86 -2.49 -10.49
N VAL A 227 7.88 -3.57 -9.71
CA VAL A 227 9.02 -3.92 -8.84
C VAL A 227 10.27 -4.18 -9.68
N LEU A 228 10.14 -5.00 -10.73
CA LEU A 228 11.25 -5.33 -11.65
C LEU A 228 11.75 -4.08 -12.39
N ALA A 229 10.85 -3.21 -12.82
CA ALA A 229 11.22 -1.94 -13.45
C ALA A 229 12.04 -1.05 -12.50
N MET A 230 11.61 -0.91 -11.26
CA MET A 230 12.35 -0.13 -10.24
C MET A 230 13.69 -0.76 -9.88
N GLN A 231 13.77 -2.10 -9.82
CA GLN A 231 15.05 -2.81 -9.65
C GLN A 231 16.00 -2.50 -10.81
N GLN A 232 15.53 -2.61 -12.07
CA GLN A 232 16.34 -2.32 -13.24
C GLN A 232 16.86 -0.87 -13.24
N VAL A 233 16.01 0.09 -12.86
CA VAL A 233 16.44 1.49 -12.69
C VAL A 233 17.56 1.59 -11.65
N ALA A 234 17.42 0.94 -10.49
CA ALA A 234 18.44 0.95 -9.45
C ALA A 234 19.77 0.28 -9.93
N GLU A 235 19.68 -0.85 -10.63
CA GLU A 235 20.84 -1.55 -11.22
C GLU A 235 21.56 -0.67 -12.25
N ARG A 236 20.83 0.07 -13.10
CA ARG A 236 21.42 1.03 -14.05
C ARG A 236 22.17 2.16 -13.33
N GLN A 237 21.81 2.50 -12.08
CA GLN A 237 22.55 3.45 -11.24
C GLN A 237 23.77 2.81 -10.52
N GLY A 238 23.95 1.48 -10.62
CA GLY A 238 25.05 0.76 -10.00
C GLY A 238 24.74 0.17 -8.63
N VAL A 239 23.48 -0.03 -8.29
CA VAL A 239 23.07 -0.72 -7.05
C VAL A 239 23.37 -2.21 -7.15
N THR A 240 23.95 -2.79 -6.09
CA THR A 240 24.17 -4.23 -5.95
C THR A 240 23.08 -4.84 -5.06
N PHE A 241 22.39 -5.87 -5.56
CA PHE A 241 21.38 -6.60 -4.82
C PHE A 241 21.92 -7.92 -4.27
N HIS A 242 21.57 -8.22 -3.02
CA HIS A 242 21.87 -9.46 -2.32
C HIS A 242 20.55 -10.08 -1.86
N PHE A 243 20.04 -11.06 -2.63
CA PHE A 243 18.85 -11.83 -2.30
C PHE A 243 19.21 -13.04 -1.43
N ASP A 244 18.27 -13.59 -0.65
CA ASP A 244 18.49 -14.62 0.38
C ASP A 244 19.49 -14.18 1.47
N HIS A 245 19.55 -12.87 1.71
CA HIS A 245 20.48 -12.24 2.63
C HIS A 245 19.72 -11.49 3.73
N ASN A 246 19.43 -12.19 4.84
CA ASN A 246 18.82 -11.58 6.01
C ASN A 246 19.86 -10.76 6.79
N VAL A 247 19.49 -9.55 7.20
CA VAL A 247 20.31 -8.77 8.15
C VAL A 247 19.92 -9.17 9.56
N ASP A 248 20.86 -9.78 10.28
CA ASP A 248 20.65 -10.40 11.59
C ASP A 248 20.96 -9.44 12.74
N ALA A 249 21.93 -8.53 12.55
CA ALA A 249 22.36 -7.56 13.58
C ALA A 249 23.00 -6.31 12.97
N LEU A 250 23.08 -5.27 13.81
CA LEU A 250 23.75 -4.00 13.50
C LEU A 250 24.85 -3.77 14.55
N ASN A 251 26.11 -3.68 14.12
CA ASN A 251 27.21 -3.35 14.99
C ASN A 251 27.34 -1.83 15.13
N ILE A 252 27.32 -1.35 16.37
CA ILE A 252 27.28 0.08 16.67
C ILE A 252 28.45 0.44 17.59
N GLU A 253 29.20 1.46 17.18
CA GLU A 253 30.27 2.07 17.96
C GLU A 253 30.07 3.58 17.99
N LYS A 254 30.19 4.18 19.16
CA LYS A 254 30.08 5.65 19.36
C LYS A 254 28.86 6.26 18.62
N TYR A 255 27.69 5.61 18.79
CA TYR A 255 26.42 6.03 18.17
C TYR A 255 26.41 6.03 16.62
N LYS A 256 27.25 5.21 16.00
CA LYS A 256 27.26 4.98 14.55
C LYS A 256 27.29 3.47 14.25
N ILE A 257 26.51 3.04 13.27
CA ILE A 257 26.65 1.70 12.71
C ILE A 257 27.98 1.66 11.97
N THR A 258 28.78 0.64 12.25
CA THR A 258 30.08 0.37 11.61
C THR A 258 29.97 -0.78 10.62
N SER A 259 29.04 -1.73 10.87
CA SER A 259 28.76 -2.84 9.95
C SER A 259 27.35 -3.38 10.14
N VAL A 260 26.83 -4.05 9.11
CA VAL A 260 25.67 -4.92 9.19
C VAL A 260 26.14 -6.37 9.21
N VAL A 261 25.46 -7.21 10.02
CA VAL A 261 25.72 -8.65 10.07
C VAL A 261 24.71 -9.35 9.18
N VAL A 262 25.19 -10.08 8.19
CA VAL A 262 24.37 -10.82 7.22
C VAL A 262 24.85 -12.26 7.19
N ASN A 263 23.98 -13.21 7.49
CA ASN A 263 24.33 -14.63 7.55
C ASN A 263 25.58 -14.88 8.43
N GLY A 264 25.71 -14.17 9.55
CA GLY A 264 26.83 -14.27 10.48
C GLY A 264 28.12 -13.56 10.05
N VAL A 265 28.15 -12.90 8.89
CA VAL A 265 29.33 -12.19 8.35
C VAL A 265 29.15 -10.68 8.50
N ASN A 266 30.21 -10.00 8.96
CA ASN A 266 30.24 -8.55 9.11
C ASN A 266 30.56 -7.85 7.79
N HIS A 267 29.70 -6.95 7.37
CA HIS A 267 29.88 -6.11 6.19
C HIS A 267 29.95 -4.64 6.61
N PRO A 268 31.09 -3.94 6.41
CA PRO A 268 31.25 -2.55 6.83
C PRO A 268 30.48 -1.58 5.94
N PHE A 269 29.78 -0.62 6.57
CA PHE A 269 29.01 0.43 5.90
C PHE A 269 29.10 1.76 6.62
N ASP A 270 29.04 2.87 5.86
CA ASP A 270 29.05 4.24 6.37
C ASP A 270 27.66 4.71 6.76
N LEU A 271 26.62 4.16 6.11
CA LEU A 271 25.23 4.57 6.22
C LEU A 271 24.30 3.34 6.09
N VAL A 272 23.22 3.35 6.85
CA VAL A 272 22.18 2.32 6.76
C VAL A 272 20.79 2.97 6.54
N VAL A 273 20.08 2.49 5.53
CA VAL A 273 18.67 2.81 5.28
C VAL A 273 17.85 1.55 5.52
N ALA A 274 17.07 1.55 6.60
CA ALA A 274 16.20 0.45 6.97
C ALA A 274 14.83 0.63 6.29
N SER A 275 14.55 -0.20 5.30
CA SER A 275 13.28 -0.27 4.55
C SER A 275 12.46 -1.52 4.89
N ALA A 276 12.93 -2.35 5.81
CA ALA A 276 12.17 -3.41 6.46
C ALA A 276 11.20 -2.84 7.51
N ASP A 277 10.44 -3.71 8.20
CA ASP A 277 9.52 -3.24 9.24
C ASP A 277 10.24 -2.42 10.31
N TYR A 278 9.75 -1.23 10.62
CA TYR A 278 10.40 -0.29 11.52
C TYR A 278 10.61 -0.88 12.92
N HIS A 279 9.55 -1.50 13.46
CA HIS A 279 9.63 -2.12 14.79
C HIS A 279 10.69 -3.23 14.79
N HIS A 280 10.70 -4.08 13.78
CA HIS A 280 11.71 -5.15 13.65
C HIS A 280 13.13 -4.59 13.63
N ILE A 281 13.41 -3.56 12.84
CA ILE A 281 14.75 -2.94 12.82
C ILE A 281 15.14 -2.39 14.21
N GLU A 282 14.18 -1.80 14.93
CA GLU A 282 14.44 -1.32 16.29
C GLU A 282 14.76 -2.47 17.25
N THR A 283 14.24 -3.69 17.01
CA THR A 283 14.62 -4.86 17.84
C THR A 283 16.08 -5.31 17.65
N LEU A 284 16.70 -4.95 16.51
CA LEU A 284 18.14 -5.20 16.28
C LEU A 284 19.04 -4.20 17.03
N LEU A 285 18.46 -3.17 17.67
CA LEU A 285 19.17 -2.19 18.47
C LEU A 285 19.03 -2.51 19.96
N ALA A 286 20.07 -2.18 20.74
CA ALA A 286 19.95 -2.11 22.19
C ALA A 286 18.82 -1.14 22.59
N LYS A 287 18.08 -1.44 23.67
CA LYS A 287 16.86 -0.70 24.05
C LYS A 287 17.08 0.82 24.16
N GLU A 288 18.23 1.21 24.72
CA GLU A 288 18.62 2.61 24.88
C GLU A 288 18.88 3.35 23.57
N LEU A 289 19.11 2.63 22.46
CA LEU A 289 19.36 3.20 21.13
C LEU A 289 18.10 3.29 20.25
N ARG A 290 16.99 2.70 20.68
CA ARG A 290 15.71 2.72 19.95
C ARG A 290 15.10 4.12 19.99
N ASN A 291 14.41 4.49 18.93
CA ASN A 291 13.59 5.70 18.87
C ASN A 291 12.34 5.57 19.73
N TYR A 292 11.78 4.36 19.77
CA TYR A 292 10.48 4.06 20.40
C TYR A 292 10.57 2.75 21.17
N ASP A 293 9.93 2.75 22.34
CA ASP A 293 9.78 1.58 23.19
C ASP A 293 8.57 0.72 22.82
N ASP A 294 8.41 -0.40 23.52
CA ASP A 294 7.31 -1.32 23.30
C ASP A 294 5.94 -0.68 23.65
N ASP A 295 5.89 0.25 24.61
CA ASP A 295 4.65 0.92 25.02
C ASP A 295 4.19 1.93 23.97
N TYR A 296 5.14 2.60 23.29
CA TYR A 296 4.82 3.40 22.12
C TYR A 296 4.11 2.55 21.06
N TRP A 297 4.67 1.39 20.69
CA TRP A 297 4.09 0.55 19.64
C TRP A 297 2.74 -0.02 20.03
N LYS A 298 2.55 -0.46 21.27
CA LYS A 298 1.25 -0.90 21.83
C LYS A 298 0.19 0.19 21.78
N SER A 299 0.57 1.45 21.96
CA SER A 299 -0.35 2.60 21.95
C SER A 299 -0.77 3.05 20.56
N ARG A 300 -0.20 2.51 19.51
CA ARG A 300 -0.51 2.90 18.13
C ARG A 300 -1.71 2.14 17.56
N THR A 301 -2.48 2.83 16.73
CA THR A 301 -3.51 2.20 15.92
C THR A 301 -2.89 1.76 14.60
N PHE A 302 -2.85 0.46 14.38
CA PHE A 302 -2.35 -0.09 13.12
C PHE A 302 -3.48 -0.17 12.09
N ALA A 303 -3.12 0.00 10.83
CA ALA A 303 -3.98 -0.33 9.72
C ALA A 303 -4.27 -1.84 9.69
N PRO A 304 -5.33 -2.30 9.00
CA PRO A 304 -5.73 -3.69 9.04
C PRO A 304 -4.63 -4.67 8.64
N SER A 305 -4.72 -5.89 9.16
CA SER A 305 -4.22 -7.09 8.52
C SER A 305 -5.24 -7.57 7.48
N SER A 306 -5.02 -8.74 6.91
CA SER A 306 -5.94 -9.31 5.92
C SER A 306 -5.91 -10.83 5.95
N LEU A 307 -7.07 -11.47 5.66
CA LEU A 307 -7.09 -12.82 5.12
C LEU A 307 -7.05 -12.70 3.60
N ILE A 308 -6.08 -13.34 2.99
CA ILE A 308 -5.92 -13.40 1.54
C ILE A 308 -6.02 -14.86 1.08
N TYR A 309 -6.67 -15.07 -0.05
CA TYR A 309 -6.62 -16.33 -0.78
C TYR A 309 -6.15 -16.11 -2.21
N TYR A 310 -5.22 -16.93 -2.64
CA TYR A 310 -4.78 -17.08 -4.02
C TYR A 310 -5.41 -18.37 -4.55
N LEU A 311 -6.34 -18.24 -5.50
CA LEU A 311 -7.10 -19.37 -6.04
C LEU A 311 -6.88 -19.46 -7.56
N GLY A 312 -6.35 -20.58 -8.01
CA GLY A 312 -6.38 -20.96 -9.43
C GLY A 312 -7.68 -21.72 -9.71
N MET A 313 -8.51 -21.22 -10.61
CA MET A 313 -9.81 -21.82 -10.96
C MET A 313 -9.69 -22.61 -12.25
N LYS A 314 -10.26 -23.81 -12.30
CA LYS A 314 -10.24 -24.72 -13.47
C LYS A 314 -11.00 -24.18 -14.67
N SER A 315 -11.91 -23.23 -14.45
CA SER A 315 -12.76 -22.67 -15.50
C SER A 315 -12.98 -21.18 -15.32
N SER A 316 -13.42 -20.52 -16.39
CA SER A 316 -13.79 -19.09 -16.36
C SER A 316 -15.05 -18.89 -15.51
N ILE A 317 -15.08 -17.79 -14.77
CA ILE A 317 -16.20 -17.37 -13.93
C ILE A 317 -16.92 -16.22 -14.65
N PRO A 318 -18.16 -16.45 -15.14
CA PRO A 318 -18.91 -15.41 -15.84
C PRO A 318 -19.27 -14.25 -14.91
N ASN A 319 -19.57 -13.09 -15.47
CA ASN A 319 -20.06 -11.93 -14.74
C ASN A 319 -19.12 -11.42 -13.62
N LEU A 320 -17.84 -11.72 -13.71
CA LEU A 320 -16.80 -11.20 -12.82
C LEU A 320 -15.94 -10.19 -13.58
N THR A 321 -15.62 -9.06 -12.95
CA THR A 321 -14.71 -8.03 -13.49
C THR A 321 -13.30 -8.18 -12.90
N HIS A 322 -12.36 -7.39 -13.38
CA HIS A 322 -11.00 -7.38 -12.82
C HIS A 322 -11.00 -7.09 -11.32
N HIS A 323 -11.74 -6.07 -10.90
CA HIS A 323 -11.91 -5.68 -9.50
C HIS A 323 -13.38 -5.75 -9.10
N THR A 324 -13.73 -6.54 -8.10
CA THR A 324 -15.09 -6.65 -7.57
C THR A 324 -15.06 -6.54 -6.05
N LEU A 325 -15.85 -5.62 -5.51
CA LEU A 325 -15.97 -5.33 -4.09
C LEU A 325 -17.32 -5.80 -3.56
N PHE A 326 -17.34 -6.61 -2.51
CA PHE A 326 -18.55 -7.13 -1.89
C PHE A 326 -18.90 -6.30 -0.65
N PHE A 327 -19.83 -5.35 -0.82
CA PHE A 327 -20.32 -4.40 0.18
C PHE A 327 -21.81 -4.61 0.47
N GLU A 328 -22.23 -5.87 0.60
CA GLU A 328 -23.62 -6.26 0.87
C GLU A 328 -24.06 -5.95 2.31
N HIS A 329 -23.13 -5.67 3.20
CA HIS A 329 -23.36 -5.33 4.61
C HIS A 329 -22.80 -3.94 4.94
N PRO A 330 -23.27 -3.31 6.04
CA PRO A 330 -22.78 -2.01 6.44
C PRO A 330 -21.26 -2.02 6.67
N LEU A 331 -20.59 -1.01 6.13
CA LEU A 331 -19.13 -0.84 6.27
C LEU A 331 -18.72 -0.70 7.74
N ASP A 332 -19.54 -0.02 8.55
CA ASP A 332 -19.25 0.25 9.96
C ASP A 332 -19.14 -1.03 10.78
N ASP A 333 -19.99 -2.03 10.55
CA ASP A 333 -19.97 -3.30 11.27
C ASP A 333 -18.64 -4.03 11.08
N HIS A 334 -18.08 -3.96 9.87
CA HIS A 334 -16.77 -4.56 9.59
C HIS A 334 -15.63 -3.74 10.20
N ILE A 335 -15.72 -2.41 10.11
CA ILE A 335 -14.74 -1.48 10.72
C ILE A 335 -14.69 -1.69 12.24
N ASP A 336 -15.82 -1.86 12.89
CA ASP A 336 -15.89 -2.10 14.34
C ASP A 336 -15.24 -3.44 14.73
N CYS A 337 -15.33 -4.47 13.89
CA CYS A 337 -14.58 -5.71 14.07
C CYS A 337 -13.06 -5.52 13.98
N ILE A 338 -12.59 -4.56 13.17
CA ILE A 338 -11.16 -4.30 12.99
C ILE A 338 -10.58 -3.44 14.13
N TYR A 339 -11.22 -2.31 14.44
CA TYR A 339 -10.66 -1.30 15.33
C TYR A 339 -11.26 -1.31 16.75
N GLY A 340 -12.50 -1.80 16.89
CA GLY A 340 -13.20 -1.91 18.17
C GLY A 340 -12.89 -3.22 18.88
N GLU A 341 -13.63 -4.26 18.53
CA GLU A 341 -13.63 -5.55 19.26
C GLU A 341 -12.45 -6.47 18.87
N LYS A 342 -11.76 -6.20 17.77
CA LYS A 342 -10.67 -7.02 17.22
C LYS A 342 -11.07 -8.50 17.10
N LYS A 343 -12.08 -8.74 16.30
CA LYS A 343 -12.64 -10.07 16.06
C LYS A 343 -12.84 -10.35 14.58
N TRP A 344 -13.04 -11.60 14.25
CA TRP A 344 -13.46 -12.03 12.92
C TRP A 344 -14.89 -11.52 12.62
N PRO A 345 -15.12 -10.86 11.46
CA PRO A 345 -16.44 -10.31 11.15
C PRO A 345 -17.45 -11.41 10.84
N GLU A 346 -18.66 -11.32 11.37
CA GLU A 346 -19.72 -12.29 11.07
C GLU A 346 -20.12 -12.24 9.59
N ASN A 347 -20.30 -11.02 9.07
CA ASN A 347 -20.67 -10.73 7.70
C ASN A 347 -19.52 -9.92 7.02
N PRO A 348 -18.47 -10.59 6.51
CA PRO A 348 -17.31 -9.90 6.02
C PRO A 348 -17.58 -9.09 4.75
N LEU A 349 -17.05 -7.89 4.67
CA LEU A 349 -16.78 -7.22 3.41
C LEU A 349 -15.49 -7.80 2.85
N PHE A 350 -15.43 -8.01 1.55
CA PHE A 350 -14.23 -8.54 0.91
C PHE A 350 -14.10 -8.04 -0.53
N TYR A 351 -12.92 -8.21 -1.05
CA TYR A 351 -12.52 -7.82 -2.38
C TYR A 351 -12.06 -9.03 -3.18
N VAL A 352 -12.39 -9.06 -4.46
CA VAL A 352 -11.96 -10.05 -5.45
C VAL A 352 -11.21 -9.33 -6.55
N CYS A 353 -9.97 -9.74 -6.81
CA CYS A 353 -9.22 -9.37 -8.01
C CYS A 353 -9.10 -10.60 -8.91
N CYS A 354 -9.43 -10.42 -10.18
CA CYS A 354 -9.32 -11.45 -11.21
C CYS A 354 -8.50 -10.91 -12.39
N PRO A 355 -7.16 -10.88 -12.28
CA PRO A 355 -6.30 -10.30 -13.31
C PRO A 355 -6.43 -10.97 -14.67
N SER A 356 -6.75 -12.27 -14.72
CA SER A 356 -6.97 -13.02 -15.96
C SER A 356 -8.12 -12.48 -16.81
N LYS A 357 -9.03 -11.66 -16.26
CA LYS A 357 -10.04 -10.92 -17.05
C LYS A 357 -9.43 -9.87 -17.98
N THR A 358 -8.24 -9.38 -17.66
CA THR A 358 -7.53 -8.34 -18.41
C THR A 358 -6.29 -8.90 -19.09
N ASP A 359 -5.61 -9.84 -18.46
CA ASP A 359 -4.35 -10.42 -18.92
C ASP A 359 -4.45 -11.96 -18.97
N PRO A 360 -4.59 -12.54 -20.16
CA PRO A 360 -4.71 -13.99 -20.33
C PRO A 360 -3.42 -14.76 -20.02
N HIS A 361 -2.28 -14.07 -19.82
CA HIS A 361 -0.99 -14.71 -19.54
C HIS A 361 -0.73 -15.00 -18.06
N VAL A 362 -1.65 -14.62 -17.16
CA VAL A 362 -1.50 -14.86 -15.73
C VAL A 362 -2.27 -16.08 -15.22
N ALA A 363 -2.98 -16.77 -16.10
CA ALA A 363 -3.67 -18.04 -15.83
C ALA A 363 -3.59 -18.97 -17.06
N PRO A 364 -3.75 -20.29 -16.90
CA PRO A 364 -3.90 -21.22 -18.01
C PRO A 364 -5.12 -20.88 -18.88
N ALA A 365 -5.10 -21.31 -20.13
CA ALA A 365 -6.22 -21.11 -21.06
C ALA A 365 -7.54 -21.62 -20.46
N ASN A 366 -8.61 -20.83 -20.56
CA ASN A 366 -9.95 -21.12 -20.01
C ASN A 366 -9.99 -21.22 -18.47
N SER A 367 -8.95 -20.86 -17.78
CA SER A 367 -8.85 -20.82 -16.30
C SER A 367 -8.78 -19.37 -15.81
N GLU A 368 -8.97 -19.16 -14.53
CA GLU A 368 -8.84 -17.84 -13.92
C GLU A 368 -8.04 -17.87 -12.62
N ASN A 369 -7.31 -16.80 -12.36
CA ASN A 369 -6.68 -16.57 -11.07
C ASN A 369 -7.49 -15.57 -10.26
N LEU A 370 -7.81 -15.92 -9.02
CA LEU A 370 -8.50 -15.04 -8.09
C LEU A 370 -7.60 -14.72 -6.91
N PHE A 371 -7.56 -13.43 -6.58
CA PHE A 371 -7.03 -12.92 -5.33
C PHE A 371 -8.21 -12.43 -4.50
N LEU A 372 -8.54 -13.15 -3.43
CA LEU A 372 -9.57 -12.72 -2.48
C LEU A 372 -8.90 -12.03 -1.30
N LEU A 373 -9.41 -10.88 -0.88
CA LEU A 373 -8.90 -10.16 0.27
C LEU A 373 -10.03 -9.72 1.19
N MET A 374 -9.93 -10.10 2.46
CA MET A 374 -10.82 -9.66 3.54
C MET A 374 -9.99 -8.92 4.59
N PRO A 375 -10.24 -7.63 4.86
CA PRO A 375 -9.54 -6.90 5.93
C PRO A 375 -9.85 -7.50 7.30
N LEU A 376 -8.84 -7.56 8.17
CA LEU A 376 -8.92 -8.11 9.52
C LEU A 376 -8.22 -7.20 10.54
N ALA A 377 -8.60 -7.35 11.80
CA ALA A 377 -7.84 -6.76 12.89
C ALA A 377 -6.41 -7.33 12.95
N THR A 378 -5.47 -6.53 13.42
CA THR A 378 -4.11 -6.99 13.74
C THR A 378 -4.10 -7.79 15.05
N ALA A 379 -3.12 -8.68 15.20
CA ALA A 379 -2.90 -9.49 16.41
C ALA A 379 -4.06 -10.44 16.79
N ILE A 380 -4.93 -10.80 15.84
CA ILE A 380 -5.93 -11.85 16.07
C ILE A 380 -5.36 -13.22 15.71
N SER A 381 -5.89 -14.26 16.36
CA SER A 381 -5.59 -15.66 16.02
C SER A 381 -6.16 -16.03 14.65
N ASP A 382 -5.42 -16.80 13.87
CA ASP A 382 -5.76 -17.19 12.50
C ASP A 382 -5.34 -18.64 12.22
N ASP A 383 -6.14 -19.59 12.67
CA ASP A 383 -5.98 -21.01 12.37
C ASP A 383 -6.58 -21.39 11.00
N ASP A 384 -6.16 -22.56 10.48
CA ASP A 384 -6.57 -23.05 9.17
C ASP A 384 -8.07 -23.31 9.06
N GLU A 385 -8.73 -23.77 10.13
CA GLU A 385 -10.17 -24.02 10.16
C GLU A 385 -10.94 -22.70 10.01
N THR A 386 -10.54 -21.69 10.74
CA THR A 386 -11.12 -20.35 10.64
C THR A 386 -10.90 -19.76 9.25
N ARG A 387 -9.70 -19.84 8.70
CA ARG A 387 -9.41 -19.37 7.33
C ARG A 387 -10.33 -20.06 6.33
N GLU A 388 -10.44 -21.40 6.39
CA GLU A 388 -11.28 -22.19 5.47
C GLU A 388 -12.77 -21.85 5.58
N LYS A 389 -13.29 -21.67 6.79
CA LYS A 389 -14.65 -21.19 7.04
C LYS A 389 -14.96 -19.89 6.30
N TYR A 390 -14.01 -18.94 6.32
CA TYR A 390 -14.19 -17.66 5.63
C TYR A 390 -14.04 -17.79 4.12
N LEU A 391 -13.18 -18.66 3.61
CA LEU A 391 -13.12 -18.99 2.18
C LEU A 391 -14.50 -19.46 1.69
N ILE A 392 -15.09 -20.43 2.38
CA ILE A 392 -16.42 -20.97 2.02
C ILE A 392 -17.49 -19.86 2.03
N LYS A 393 -17.47 -18.96 3.02
CA LYS A 393 -18.40 -17.82 3.07
C LYS A 393 -18.23 -16.90 1.86
N MET A 394 -16.99 -16.55 1.48
CA MET A 394 -16.72 -15.69 0.33
C MET A 394 -17.10 -16.35 -0.99
N LEU A 395 -16.77 -17.63 -1.17
CA LEU A 395 -17.12 -18.37 -2.39
C LEU A 395 -18.64 -18.50 -2.57
N LYS A 396 -19.41 -18.79 -1.53
CA LYS A 396 -20.89 -18.84 -1.61
C LYS A 396 -21.50 -17.51 -2.07
N ARG A 397 -20.94 -16.38 -1.65
CA ARG A 397 -21.40 -15.06 -2.12
C ARG A 397 -20.97 -14.80 -3.56
N LEU A 398 -19.76 -15.23 -3.93
CA LEU A 398 -19.30 -15.18 -5.31
C LEU A 398 -20.15 -16.04 -6.23
N GLU A 399 -20.53 -17.27 -5.82
CA GLU A 399 -21.46 -18.15 -6.52
C GLU A 399 -22.81 -17.47 -6.76
N LYS A 400 -23.39 -16.90 -5.72
CA LYS A 400 -24.66 -16.17 -5.81
C LYS A 400 -24.56 -15.00 -6.80
N ARG A 401 -23.44 -14.28 -6.79
CA ARG A 401 -23.23 -13.11 -7.64
C ARG A 401 -23.01 -13.49 -9.11
N THR A 402 -22.23 -14.53 -9.37
CA THR A 402 -21.81 -14.91 -10.73
C THR A 402 -22.76 -15.90 -11.40
N GLY A 403 -23.60 -16.56 -10.63
CA GLY A 403 -24.45 -17.67 -11.08
C GLY A 403 -23.68 -18.99 -11.26
N THR A 404 -22.40 -19.01 -10.97
CA THR A 404 -21.55 -20.22 -11.01
C THR A 404 -21.83 -21.08 -9.78
N LYS A 405 -21.88 -22.38 -9.94
CA LYS A 405 -22.10 -23.33 -8.83
C LYS A 405 -20.82 -24.10 -8.52
N ASN A 406 -20.70 -24.55 -7.27
CA ASN A 406 -19.61 -25.43 -6.82
C ASN A 406 -18.21 -24.84 -7.09
N LEU A 407 -18.02 -23.54 -6.83
CA LEU A 407 -16.73 -22.88 -7.03
C LEU A 407 -15.62 -23.53 -6.24
N TYR A 408 -15.91 -24.04 -5.05
CA TYR A 408 -14.93 -24.72 -4.23
C TYR A 408 -14.33 -25.97 -4.91
N GLU A 409 -15.15 -26.76 -5.62
CA GLU A 409 -14.71 -27.94 -6.36
C GLU A 409 -13.93 -27.59 -7.63
N GLN A 410 -14.10 -26.35 -8.10
CA GLN A 410 -13.39 -25.83 -9.28
C GLN A 410 -12.01 -25.28 -8.95
N ILE A 411 -11.58 -25.31 -7.69
CA ILE A 411 -10.25 -24.86 -7.31
C ILE A 411 -9.21 -25.88 -7.80
N ALA A 412 -8.26 -25.42 -8.59
CA ALA A 412 -7.08 -26.16 -9.04
C ALA A 412 -5.88 -25.90 -8.12
N TYR A 413 -5.74 -24.64 -7.65
CA TYR A 413 -4.71 -24.21 -6.73
C TYR A 413 -5.30 -23.37 -5.61
N LYS A 414 -4.84 -23.59 -4.38
CA LYS A 414 -5.28 -22.84 -3.20
C LYS A 414 -4.10 -22.54 -2.27
N ARG A 415 -3.95 -21.26 -1.92
CA ARG A 415 -3.03 -20.82 -0.85
C ARG A 415 -3.71 -19.72 -0.05
N SER A 416 -3.69 -19.84 1.28
CA SER A 416 -4.10 -18.77 2.19
C SER A 416 -2.89 -17.94 2.64
N TYR A 417 -3.15 -16.71 3.09
CA TYR A 417 -2.18 -15.83 3.71
C TYR A 417 -2.88 -14.91 4.72
N CYS A 418 -2.41 -14.86 5.95
CA CYS A 418 -3.12 -14.15 7.02
C CYS A 418 -2.15 -13.52 8.02
N VAL A 419 -2.62 -13.14 9.21
CA VAL A 419 -1.89 -12.40 10.26
C VAL A 419 -0.55 -13.05 10.59
N SER A 420 -0.54 -14.38 10.84
CA SER A 420 0.69 -15.13 11.17
C SER A 420 1.71 -15.13 10.01
N ASP A 421 1.22 -15.16 8.76
CA ASP A 421 2.08 -15.09 7.58
C ASP A 421 2.73 -13.71 7.41
N PHE A 422 2.00 -12.61 7.71
CA PHE A 422 2.59 -11.27 7.71
C PHE A 422 3.68 -11.12 8.77
N ILE A 423 3.53 -11.77 9.94
CA ILE A 423 4.54 -11.78 10.99
C ILE A 423 5.80 -12.53 10.51
N SER A 424 5.64 -13.73 10.00
CA SER A 424 6.76 -14.59 9.60
C SER A 424 7.50 -14.06 8.37
N ASP A 425 6.75 -13.65 7.33
CA ASP A 425 7.33 -13.24 6.06
C ASP A 425 7.95 -11.83 6.10
N TYR A 426 7.34 -10.90 6.84
CA TYR A 426 7.76 -9.49 6.82
C TYR A 426 8.22 -8.96 8.17
N ASN A 427 8.28 -9.80 9.21
CA ASN A 427 8.51 -9.36 10.59
C ASN A 427 7.53 -8.23 11.00
N ALA A 428 6.32 -8.23 10.41
CA ALA A 428 5.37 -7.16 10.56
C ALA A 428 4.83 -7.12 11.99
N TYR A 429 4.97 -5.98 12.67
CA TYR A 429 4.45 -5.83 14.02
C TYR A 429 2.95 -6.13 14.08
N ALA A 430 2.56 -7.07 14.95
CA ALA A 430 1.18 -7.53 15.12
C ALA A 430 0.49 -8.02 13.82
N GLY A 431 1.27 -8.42 12.82
CA GLY A 431 0.77 -8.91 11.53
C GLY A 431 0.09 -7.84 10.67
N ASN A 432 0.43 -6.56 10.83
CA ASN A 432 -0.15 -5.49 10.01
C ASN A 432 0.23 -5.63 8.53
N ALA A 433 -0.75 -5.40 7.63
CA ALA A 433 -0.50 -5.40 6.19
C ALA A 433 -0.08 -4.02 5.66
N TYR A 434 -0.62 -2.93 6.25
CA TYR A 434 -0.53 -1.57 5.71
C TYR A 434 0.22 -0.57 6.60
N GLY A 435 0.76 -0.96 7.75
CA GLY A 435 1.46 -0.07 8.66
C GLY A 435 0.53 0.66 9.64
N LEU A 436 0.81 1.93 9.94
CA LEU A 436 0.00 2.73 10.86
C LEU A 436 -1.22 3.32 10.17
N ALA A 437 -2.37 3.29 10.86
CA ALA A 437 -3.58 3.97 10.43
C ALA A 437 -3.37 5.48 10.30
N ASN A 438 -3.85 6.09 9.20
CA ASN A 438 -3.67 7.52 8.93
C ASN A 438 -4.72 8.38 9.65
N THR A 439 -4.86 8.19 10.96
CA THR A 439 -5.67 9.07 11.80
C THR A 439 -4.96 10.42 12.00
N LEU A 440 -5.72 11.45 12.40
CA LEU A 440 -5.16 12.78 12.61
C LEU A 440 -3.95 12.77 13.57
N LYS A 441 -4.00 11.92 14.62
CA LYS A 441 -2.94 11.80 15.63
C LYS A 441 -1.75 10.93 15.20
N GLN A 442 -1.78 10.35 14.00
CA GLN A 442 -0.73 9.46 13.48
C GLN A 442 -0.31 9.84 12.05
N THR A 443 -0.50 11.10 11.65
CA THR A 443 -0.10 11.60 10.33
C THR A 443 0.99 12.67 10.46
N ALA A 444 1.71 12.96 9.37
CA ALA A 444 2.76 13.97 9.26
C ALA A 444 3.79 13.88 10.40
N VAL A 445 3.95 14.91 11.21
CA VAL A 445 4.96 15.03 12.28
C VAL A 445 4.79 14.01 13.41
N TRP A 446 3.61 13.41 13.56
CA TRP A 446 3.35 12.37 14.57
C TRP A 446 3.69 10.94 14.11
N LYS A 447 4.02 10.75 12.82
CA LYS A 447 4.54 9.45 12.36
C LYS A 447 5.94 9.18 12.94
N PRO A 448 6.34 7.91 13.02
CA PRO A 448 7.72 7.53 13.36
C PRO A 448 8.73 8.30 12.49
N LYS A 449 9.78 8.77 13.13
CA LYS A 449 10.79 9.62 12.48
C LYS A 449 11.60 8.82 11.48
N ILE A 450 11.92 9.43 10.36
CA ILE A 450 12.73 8.83 9.29
C ILE A 450 14.23 8.70 9.64
N ARG A 451 14.65 9.24 10.78
CA ARG A 451 16.03 9.17 11.27
C ARG A 451 16.06 8.67 12.70
N ASN A 452 17.03 7.80 13.02
CA ASN A 452 17.28 7.45 14.41
C ASN A 452 17.84 8.66 15.16
N LYS A 453 17.31 8.90 16.39
CA LYS A 453 17.68 10.07 17.22
C LYS A 453 19.05 9.95 17.85
N LYS A 454 19.55 8.71 18.01
CA LYS A 454 20.77 8.38 18.75
C LYS A 454 21.85 7.79 17.84
N VAL A 455 21.46 6.93 16.91
CA VAL A 455 22.37 6.33 15.92
C VAL A 455 22.39 7.22 14.67
N HIS A 456 23.47 7.98 14.52
CA HIS A 456 23.50 9.12 13.60
C HIS A 456 23.44 8.78 12.10
N ASN A 457 23.81 7.56 11.72
CA ASN A 457 23.84 7.09 10.35
C ASN A 457 22.79 6.01 10.05
N LEU A 458 21.70 5.96 10.84
CA LEU A 458 20.56 5.06 10.62
C LEU A 458 19.31 5.86 10.24
N PHE A 459 18.74 5.49 9.09
CA PHE A 459 17.49 6.05 8.56
C PHE A 459 16.45 4.97 8.37
N TYR A 460 15.16 5.35 8.40
CA TYR A 460 14.02 4.46 8.22
C TYR A 460 13.14 4.94 7.09
N SER A 461 12.74 4.04 6.20
CA SER A 461 11.78 4.32 5.12
C SER A 461 10.66 3.29 5.07
N GLY A 462 9.57 3.63 4.39
CA GLY A 462 8.45 2.72 4.17
C GLY A 462 7.18 3.09 4.91
N GLN A 463 6.24 2.14 4.95
CA GLN A 463 4.85 2.38 5.35
C GLN A 463 4.63 2.85 6.80
N LEU A 464 5.57 2.60 7.71
CA LEU A 464 5.48 3.04 9.11
C LEU A 464 5.98 4.46 9.33
N THR A 465 6.62 5.07 8.34
CA THR A 465 7.10 6.46 8.39
C THR A 465 6.28 7.37 7.46
N VAL A 466 6.76 8.56 7.19
CA VAL A 466 6.17 9.48 6.21
C VAL A 466 6.50 9.04 4.77
N PRO A 467 5.59 9.26 3.82
CA PRO A 467 4.25 9.82 3.98
C PRO A 467 3.21 8.83 4.53
N GLY A 468 3.45 7.51 4.46
CA GLY A 468 2.57 6.48 5.01
C GLY A 468 2.42 5.25 4.11
N PRO A 469 1.35 4.46 4.29
CA PRO A 469 1.12 3.23 3.55
C PRO A 469 0.69 3.47 2.09
N GLY A 470 0.92 2.46 1.26
CA GLY A 470 0.58 2.44 -0.16
C GLY A 470 1.82 2.45 -1.06
N VAL A 471 1.65 2.06 -2.34
CA VAL A 471 2.78 1.96 -3.28
C VAL A 471 3.37 3.34 -3.60
N PRO A 472 2.59 4.34 -4.07
CA PRO A 472 3.13 5.67 -4.30
C PRO A 472 3.76 6.32 -3.05
N PRO A 473 3.12 6.28 -1.85
CA PRO A 473 3.74 6.77 -0.62
C PRO A 473 5.05 6.05 -0.26
N SER A 474 5.16 4.75 -0.49
CA SER A 474 6.39 4.00 -0.21
C SER A 474 7.53 4.42 -1.14
N ILE A 475 7.26 4.65 -2.42
CA ILE A 475 8.24 5.19 -3.38
C ILE A 475 8.74 6.56 -2.91
N LEU A 476 7.83 7.45 -2.53
CA LEU A 476 8.16 8.78 -2.01
C LEU A 476 8.93 8.72 -0.70
N SER A 477 8.61 7.78 0.20
CA SER A 477 9.36 7.59 1.45
C SER A 477 10.82 7.30 1.19
N GLY A 478 11.13 6.43 0.21
CA GLY A 478 12.51 6.15 -0.21
C GLY A 478 13.23 7.39 -0.73
N LYS A 479 12.57 8.17 -1.59
CA LYS A 479 13.11 9.45 -2.13
C LYS A 479 13.42 10.46 -1.03
N ILE A 480 12.48 10.63 -0.06
CA ILE A 480 12.65 11.56 1.07
C ILE A 480 13.86 11.16 1.92
N VAL A 481 13.95 9.88 2.27
CA VAL A 481 15.05 9.37 3.11
C VAL A 481 16.38 9.45 2.41
N ALA A 482 16.45 9.14 1.12
CA ALA A 482 17.68 9.32 0.33
C ALA A 482 18.13 10.77 0.30
N LYS A 483 17.21 11.71 0.08
CA LYS A 483 17.50 13.15 0.11
C LYS A 483 18.06 13.60 1.46
N GLU A 484 17.42 13.22 2.56
CA GLU A 484 17.87 13.52 3.93
C GLU A 484 19.28 12.96 4.22
N ALA A 485 19.53 11.72 3.80
CA ALA A 485 20.83 11.09 3.96
C ALA A 485 21.93 11.83 3.16
N ILE A 486 21.65 12.20 1.91
CA ILE A 486 22.57 12.96 1.05
C ILE A 486 22.86 14.33 1.67
N GLU A 487 21.86 15.05 2.15
CA GLU A 487 22.03 16.37 2.77
C GLU A 487 22.86 16.31 4.04
N LEU A 488 22.68 15.26 4.86
CA LEU A 488 23.48 15.06 6.08
C LEU A 488 24.97 14.95 5.73
N TYR A 489 25.31 14.16 4.71
CA TYR A 489 26.71 13.90 4.37
C TYR A 489 27.36 14.99 3.50
N ARG A 490 26.60 15.91 2.93
CA ARG A 490 27.16 17.12 2.30
C ARG A 490 27.63 18.16 3.31
N LYS A 491 27.11 18.11 4.53
CA LYS A 491 27.43 19.04 5.62
C LYS A 491 28.56 18.55 6.53
N THR A 492 28.98 17.30 6.39
CA THR A 492 30.10 16.66 7.11
C THR A 492 31.30 16.45 6.17
#